data_5d65f646762f9dc02fad539896b27e7c
#
_entry.id   5d65f646762f9dc02fad539896b27e7c
#
_cell.length_a   1.000
_cell.length_b   1.000
_cell.length_c   1.000
_cell.angle_alpha   90.00
_cell.angle_beta   90.00
_cell.angle_gamma   90.00
#
_symmetry.space_group_name_H-M   'P 1'
#
loop_
_entity.id
_entity.type
_entity.pdbx_description
1 polymer ?
#
loop_
_entity_poly.entity_id
_entity_poly.type
_entity_poly.pdbx_seq_one_letter_code
_entity_poly.pdbx_strand_id
1 'polypeptide(L)'
;PNDLPTDMIIEQVRSDIAKKFGIAWYKRLFFFLLRHRKIMDFMSKLGWMFQTCALKIDEKKQSALPRFSLPIVKKDRALPYADSTSFLNKYPANIKALNKVHEEEKKNKVAIFIGCMSNYTYTNTGDALVKILKKLELDIMIPKKQLCCGAPAYFTGAFDTVDYLAKKNIEYFETWIDEVDAVIIPEATCSAMIKQDWEHYFHDQPQWKERAVKLSKKIFMATKWLENSTDLKNLLASSGKKFDDLVTYHDPCHAKKMQGVWQEPRNLLKQNYVLKEMSDSNRCCGFGGVTMQTEKYDFSKAAGAPKAAMIRETKAQIVSAECSACRMQITNSLYLANVDVQFKNPIELIAEALED
;
A
#
# COMPACT_ATOMS: atom_id res chain seq x y z
N PRO A 1 -11.64 29.77 7.20
CA PRO A 1 -13.00 29.29 7.25
C PRO A 1 -12.94 27.82 6.99
N ASN A 2 -13.34 27.03 7.94
CA ASN A 2 -13.86 25.70 7.67
C ASN A 2 -12.95 24.52 8.01
N ASP A 3 -12.77 24.34 9.29
CA ASP A 3 -12.40 23.03 9.87
C ASP A 3 -13.61 22.06 9.86
N LEU A 4 -14.39 22.06 8.77
CA LEU A 4 -15.42 21.06 8.58
C LEU A 4 -14.76 19.72 8.22
N PRO A 5 -14.96 18.65 9.00
CA PRO A 5 -14.43 17.31 8.69
C PRO A 5 -15.20 16.68 7.53
N THR A 6 -15.02 17.24 6.33
CA THR A 6 -15.78 16.89 5.12
C THR A 6 -15.61 15.41 4.74
N ASP A 7 -14.44 14.87 4.98
CA ASP A 7 -14.14 13.44 4.79
C ASP A 7 -14.99 12.55 5.71
N MET A 8 -15.07 12.86 7.01
CA MET A 8 -15.91 12.13 7.96
C MET A 8 -17.40 12.22 7.60
N ILE A 9 -17.86 13.40 7.19
CA ILE A 9 -19.25 13.60 6.76
C ILE A 9 -19.57 12.72 5.55
N ILE A 10 -18.68 12.71 4.54
CA ILE A 10 -18.84 11.90 3.33
C ILE A 10 -18.87 10.40 3.68
N GLU A 11 -18.00 9.94 4.57
CA GLU A 11 -17.95 8.52 4.95
C GLU A 11 -19.19 8.12 5.77
N GLN A 12 -19.71 9.00 6.63
CA GLN A 12 -20.97 8.78 7.32
C GLN A 12 -22.16 8.69 6.35
N VAL A 13 -22.25 9.61 5.38
CA VAL A 13 -23.28 9.56 4.34
C VAL A 13 -23.18 8.26 3.52
N ARG A 14 -21.99 7.81 3.19
CA ARG A 14 -21.78 6.51 2.50
C ARG A 14 -22.27 5.35 3.36
N SER A 15 -22.00 5.37 4.65
CA SER A 15 -22.50 4.35 5.58
C SER A 15 -24.03 4.33 5.62
N ASP A 16 -24.66 5.49 5.70
CA ASP A 16 -26.12 5.60 5.73
C ASP A 16 -26.76 5.12 4.43
N ILE A 17 -26.14 5.43 3.28
CA ILE A 17 -26.54 4.91 1.98
C ILE A 17 -26.39 3.38 1.95
N ALA A 18 -25.26 2.86 2.42
CA ALA A 18 -25.00 1.41 2.47
C ALA A 18 -25.99 0.67 3.38
N LYS A 19 -26.37 1.26 4.52
CA LYS A 19 -27.40 0.72 5.42
C LYS A 19 -28.80 0.75 4.79
N LYS A 20 -29.15 1.84 4.11
CA LYS A 20 -30.49 2.03 3.53
C LYS A 20 -30.72 1.21 2.25
N PHE A 21 -29.73 1.18 1.36
CA PHE A 21 -29.85 0.57 0.02
C PHE A 21 -29.08 -0.75 -0.13
N GLY A 22 -28.27 -1.10 0.87
CA GLY A 22 -27.39 -2.25 0.83
C GLY A 22 -26.11 -2.00 0.03
N ILE A 23 -25.25 -3.02 0.03
CA ILE A 23 -23.97 -3.04 -0.68
C ILE A 23 -24.06 -4.11 -1.75
N ALA A 24 -23.55 -3.84 -2.97
CA ALA A 24 -23.55 -4.77 -4.08
C ALA A 24 -22.94 -6.13 -3.68
N TRP A 25 -23.51 -7.23 -4.17
CA TRP A 25 -23.17 -8.59 -3.76
C TRP A 25 -21.67 -8.93 -3.93
N TYR A 26 -21.01 -8.45 -4.99
CA TYR A 26 -19.59 -8.69 -5.23
C TYR A 26 -18.70 -7.94 -4.22
N LYS A 27 -19.12 -6.75 -3.75
CA LYS A 27 -18.43 -6.03 -2.66
C LYS A 27 -18.60 -6.78 -1.35
N ARG A 28 -19.80 -7.33 -1.05
CA ARG A 28 -20.04 -8.17 0.13
C ARG A 28 -19.16 -9.41 0.13
N LEU A 29 -19.04 -10.08 -1.03
CA LEU A 29 -18.13 -11.21 -1.19
C LEU A 29 -16.67 -10.80 -0.95
N PHE A 30 -16.24 -9.69 -1.53
CA PHE A 30 -14.87 -9.17 -1.31
C PHE A 30 -14.61 -8.85 0.17
N PHE A 31 -15.53 -8.17 0.85
CA PHE A 31 -15.41 -7.86 2.28
C PHE A 31 -15.45 -9.11 3.16
N PHE A 32 -16.24 -10.10 2.80
CA PHE A 32 -16.20 -11.41 3.44
C PHE A 32 -14.81 -12.05 3.34
N LEU A 33 -14.19 -12.04 2.16
CA LEU A 33 -12.84 -12.57 1.97
C LEU A 33 -11.80 -11.82 2.81
N LEU A 34 -11.90 -10.48 2.91
CA LEU A 34 -11.00 -9.68 3.76
C LEU A 34 -11.09 -10.05 5.25
N ARG A 35 -12.25 -10.47 5.72
CA ARG A 35 -12.48 -10.94 7.10
C ARG A 35 -12.00 -12.38 7.33
N HIS A 36 -11.90 -13.20 6.26
CA HIS A 36 -11.60 -14.63 6.33
C HIS A 36 -10.31 -14.96 5.59
N ARG A 37 -9.18 -14.58 6.19
CA ARG A 37 -7.88 -14.68 5.54
C ARG A 37 -7.54 -16.05 4.97
N LYS A 38 -7.82 -17.15 5.67
CA LYS A 38 -7.55 -18.51 5.16
C LYS A 38 -8.30 -18.78 3.84
N ILE A 39 -9.54 -18.30 3.74
CA ILE A 39 -10.34 -18.41 2.52
C ILE A 39 -9.73 -17.51 1.43
N MET A 40 -9.31 -16.29 1.78
CA MET A 40 -8.65 -15.39 0.84
C MET A 40 -7.32 -15.98 0.32
N ASP A 41 -6.49 -16.58 1.18
CA ASP A 41 -5.26 -17.28 0.78
C ASP A 41 -5.55 -18.40 -0.23
N PHE A 42 -6.56 -19.21 0.03
CA PHE A 42 -7.00 -20.27 -0.89
C PHE A 42 -7.51 -19.72 -2.22
N MET A 43 -8.39 -18.72 -2.18
CA MET A 43 -8.96 -18.09 -3.37
C MET A 43 -7.90 -17.36 -4.20
N SER A 44 -6.92 -16.71 -3.55
CA SER A 44 -5.81 -16.07 -4.25
C SER A 44 -4.94 -17.09 -4.99
N LYS A 45 -4.66 -18.24 -4.36
CA LYS A 45 -3.91 -19.33 -5.00
C LYS A 45 -4.68 -19.94 -6.18
N LEU A 46 -5.97 -20.15 -6.02
CA LEU A 46 -6.83 -20.62 -7.10
C LEU A 46 -6.87 -19.58 -8.25
N GLY A 47 -7.02 -18.29 -7.91
CA GLY A 47 -6.96 -17.19 -8.85
C GLY A 47 -5.65 -17.17 -9.63
N TRP A 48 -4.51 -17.33 -8.97
CA TRP A 48 -3.20 -17.46 -9.62
C TRP A 48 -3.12 -18.62 -10.61
N MET A 49 -3.62 -19.79 -10.24
CA MET A 49 -3.59 -20.97 -11.11
C MET A 49 -4.36 -20.78 -12.42
N PHE A 50 -5.47 -20.05 -12.39
CA PHE A 50 -6.36 -19.88 -13.53
C PHE A 50 -6.34 -18.48 -14.16
N GLN A 51 -5.55 -17.53 -13.63
CA GLN A 51 -5.56 -16.14 -14.10
C GLN A 51 -5.20 -16.00 -15.58
N THR A 52 -4.31 -16.84 -16.11
CA THR A 52 -3.92 -16.79 -17.54
C THR A 52 -5.03 -17.18 -18.49
N CYS A 53 -6.06 -17.89 -18.04
CA CYS A 53 -7.27 -18.16 -18.82
C CYS A 53 -8.09 -16.88 -19.06
N ALA A 54 -8.15 -15.98 -18.07
CA ALA A 54 -8.94 -14.78 -18.10
C ALA A 54 -8.12 -13.51 -18.41
N LEU A 55 -6.82 -13.52 -18.13
CA LEU A 55 -5.93 -12.38 -18.18
C LEU A 55 -4.74 -12.62 -19.11
N LYS A 56 -4.31 -11.58 -19.82
CA LYS A 56 -3.02 -11.49 -20.49
C LYS A 56 -2.06 -10.74 -19.57
N ILE A 57 -1.09 -11.46 -19.01
CA ILE A 57 -0.13 -10.94 -18.03
C ILE A 57 1.00 -10.21 -18.75
N ASP A 58 1.38 -9.07 -18.23
CA ASP A 58 2.59 -8.30 -18.53
C ASP A 58 3.44 -8.21 -17.26
N GLU A 59 4.43 -9.09 -17.16
CA GLU A 59 5.30 -9.17 -15.99
C GLU A 59 6.17 -7.93 -15.83
N LYS A 60 6.64 -7.32 -16.96
CA LYS A 60 7.45 -6.11 -16.93
C LYS A 60 6.68 -4.94 -16.31
N LYS A 61 5.40 -4.79 -16.64
CA LYS A 61 4.54 -3.71 -16.11
C LYS A 61 3.84 -4.12 -14.82
N GLN A 62 4.03 -5.36 -14.37
CA GLN A 62 3.32 -5.96 -13.23
C GLN A 62 1.81 -5.71 -13.29
N SER A 63 1.24 -5.95 -14.45
CA SER A 63 -0.17 -5.73 -14.76
C SER A 63 -0.71 -6.82 -15.69
N ALA A 64 -2.01 -6.90 -15.79
CA ALA A 64 -2.68 -7.83 -16.68
C ALA A 64 -3.88 -7.17 -17.35
N LEU A 65 -4.20 -7.60 -18.56
CA LEU A 65 -5.37 -7.16 -19.33
C LEU A 65 -6.39 -8.28 -19.41
N PRO A 66 -7.69 -8.01 -19.18
CA PRO A 66 -8.73 -9.00 -19.40
C PRO A 66 -8.79 -9.43 -20.86
N ARG A 67 -8.92 -10.75 -21.10
CA ARG A 67 -9.12 -11.29 -22.45
C ARG A 67 -10.51 -11.00 -23.01
N PHE A 68 -11.48 -10.82 -22.11
CA PHE A 68 -12.89 -10.51 -22.40
C PHE A 68 -13.45 -9.56 -21.35
N SER A 69 -14.52 -8.84 -21.71
CA SER A 69 -15.20 -7.95 -20.76
C SER A 69 -16.05 -8.76 -19.78
N LEU A 70 -15.95 -8.40 -18.51
CA LEU A 70 -16.78 -8.89 -17.41
C LEU A 70 -17.71 -7.77 -16.93
N PRO A 71 -18.81 -8.09 -16.24
CA PRO A 71 -19.76 -7.05 -15.77
C PRO A 71 -19.10 -5.93 -14.95
N ILE A 72 -18.05 -6.26 -14.16
CA ILE A 72 -17.37 -5.35 -13.23
C ILE A 72 -16.00 -4.91 -13.77
N VAL A 73 -15.46 -5.60 -14.76
CA VAL A 73 -14.12 -5.40 -15.30
C VAL A 73 -14.17 -5.20 -16.80
N LYS A 74 -13.81 -4.00 -17.24
CA LYS A 74 -13.74 -3.66 -18.65
C LYS A 74 -12.49 -4.26 -19.31
N LYS A 75 -12.58 -4.65 -20.59
CA LYS A 75 -11.47 -5.25 -21.34
C LYS A 75 -10.25 -4.32 -21.49
N ASP A 76 -10.48 -3.01 -21.50
CA ASP A 76 -9.47 -1.96 -21.62
C ASP A 76 -8.83 -1.56 -20.30
N ARG A 77 -9.06 -2.31 -19.22
CA ARG A 77 -8.56 -1.98 -17.88
C ARG A 77 -7.37 -2.82 -17.51
N ALA A 78 -6.23 -2.17 -17.30
CA ALA A 78 -5.07 -2.81 -16.69
C ALA A 78 -5.34 -3.08 -15.19
N LEU A 79 -5.12 -4.32 -14.77
CA LEU A 79 -5.39 -4.84 -13.44
C LEU A 79 -4.10 -5.40 -12.82
N PRO A 80 -3.99 -5.45 -11.49
CA PRO A 80 -3.00 -6.30 -10.85
C PRO A 80 -3.38 -7.78 -11.05
N TYR A 81 -2.39 -8.67 -10.98
CA TYR A 81 -2.60 -10.10 -11.02
C TYR A 81 -2.12 -10.75 -9.72
N ALA A 82 -2.58 -11.97 -9.43
CA ALA A 82 -2.22 -12.67 -8.21
C ALA A 82 -0.82 -13.27 -8.30
N ASP A 83 -0.06 -13.19 -7.20
CA ASP A 83 1.20 -13.91 -7.03
C ASP A 83 0.96 -15.37 -6.60
N SER A 84 1.92 -16.24 -6.91
CA SER A 84 1.84 -17.68 -6.62
C SER A 84 1.75 -17.98 -5.12
N THR A 85 2.38 -17.16 -4.31
CA THR A 85 2.45 -17.31 -2.86
C THR A 85 2.32 -15.93 -2.20
N SER A 86 1.39 -15.80 -1.26
CA SER A 86 1.21 -14.57 -0.52
C SER A 86 2.45 -14.24 0.32
N PHE A 87 2.79 -12.94 0.46
CA PHE A 87 3.94 -12.50 1.23
C PHE A 87 3.97 -13.10 2.65
N LEU A 88 2.85 -13.10 3.34
CA LEU A 88 2.78 -13.65 4.70
C LEU A 88 3.04 -15.16 4.76
N ASN A 89 2.91 -15.89 3.66
CA ASN A 89 3.24 -17.31 3.59
C ASN A 89 4.67 -17.59 3.10
N LYS A 90 5.35 -16.58 2.48
CA LYS A 90 6.75 -16.72 2.03
C LYS A 90 7.76 -16.76 3.19
N TYR A 91 7.53 -16.01 4.26
CA TYR A 91 8.51 -15.78 5.32
C TYR A 91 8.08 -16.40 6.66
N PRO A 92 9.01 -16.72 7.56
CA PRO A 92 8.69 -17.08 8.96
C PRO A 92 8.14 -15.85 9.72
N ALA A 93 7.58 -16.06 10.91
CA ALA A 93 7.04 -14.99 11.75
C ALA A 93 8.13 -14.06 12.29
N ASN A 94 9.33 -14.57 12.50
CA ASN A 94 10.48 -13.80 12.97
C ASN A 94 11.71 -14.14 12.11
N ILE A 95 12.45 -13.10 11.71
CA ILE A 95 13.71 -13.20 10.99
C ILE A 95 14.75 -12.47 11.86
N LYS A 96 15.81 -13.17 12.25
CA LYS A 96 16.88 -12.61 13.07
C LYS A 96 17.94 -11.95 12.22
N ALA A 97 18.54 -10.88 12.71
CA ALA A 97 19.74 -10.29 12.15
C ALA A 97 20.90 -11.31 12.16
N LEU A 98 21.76 -11.25 11.13
CA LEU A 98 22.86 -12.22 10.97
C LEU A 98 24.02 -11.94 11.92
N ASN A 99 24.36 -10.66 12.13
CA ASN A 99 25.49 -10.23 12.95
C ASN A 99 24.96 -9.54 14.21
N LYS A 100 24.97 -10.24 15.33
CA LYS A 100 24.67 -9.62 16.63
C LYS A 100 25.95 -9.04 17.22
N VAL A 101 26.25 -7.78 16.86
CA VAL A 101 27.08 -6.92 17.70
C VAL A 101 26.11 -6.06 18.48
N HIS A 102 25.55 -6.59 19.58
CA HIS A 102 24.53 -5.85 20.34
C HIS A 102 24.97 -5.69 21.78
N GLU A 103 25.15 -4.44 22.15
CA GLU A 103 24.92 -3.97 23.49
C GLU A 103 23.48 -4.33 23.89
N GLU A 104 23.29 -4.93 25.04
CA GLU A 104 22.06 -5.58 25.54
C GLU A 104 20.82 -4.68 25.67
N GLU A 105 20.86 -3.39 25.32
CA GLU A 105 19.80 -2.41 25.66
C GLU A 105 19.00 -1.82 24.51
N LYS A 106 19.32 -2.07 23.23
CA LYS A 106 18.50 -1.55 22.11
C LYS A 106 17.64 -2.63 21.50
N LYS A 107 16.32 -2.44 21.57
CA LYS A 107 15.36 -3.19 20.75
C LYS A 107 15.61 -2.83 19.29
N ASN A 108 16.34 -3.65 18.54
CA ASN A 108 16.53 -3.47 17.10
C ASN A 108 15.53 -4.35 16.32
N LYS A 109 14.25 -4.31 16.71
CA LYS A 109 13.21 -5.18 16.12
C LYS A 109 12.07 -4.35 15.58
N VAL A 110 11.71 -4.59 14.32
CA VAL A 110 10.59 -3.93 13.65
C VAL A 110 9.57 -4.94 13.14
N ALA A 111 8.28 -4.56 13.15
CA ALA A 111 7.23 -5.38 12.56
C ALA A 111 6.83 -4.83 11.18
N ILE A 112 6.48 -5.74 10.25
CA ILE A 112 5.95 -5.38 8.94
C ILE A 112 4.44 -5.61 8.91
N PHE A 113 3.66 -4.54 8.70
CA PHE A 113 2.27 -4.68 8.28
C PHE A 113 2.20 -4.48 6.77
N ILE A 114 1.92 -5.57 6.04
CA ILE A 114 2.09 -5.57 4.57
C ILE A 114 0.87 -5.06 3.80
N GLY A 115 -0.34 -5.13 4.40
CA GLY A 115 -1.59 -4.82 3.70
C GLY A 115 -2.03 -5.90 2.71
N CYS A 116 -3.28 -5.82 2.24
CA CYS A 116 -3.86 -6.88 1.41
C CYS A 116 -3.27 -6.91 -0.02
N MET A 117 -3.03 -5.73 -0.64
CA MET A 117 -2.52 -5.68 -2.00
C MET A 117 -1.09 -6.22 -2.09
N SER A 118 -0.20 -5.76 -1.23
CA SER A 118 1.19 -6.23 -1.21
C SER A 118 1.34 -7.64 -0.61
N ASN A 119 0.28 -8.18 0.02
CA ASN A 119 0.26 -9.58 0.42
C ASN A 119 -0.04 -10.54 -0.75
N TYR A 120 -0.88 -10.13 -1.72
CA TYR A 120 -1.41 -11.05 -2.74
C TYR A 120 -1.03 -10.73 -4.18
N THR A 121 -0.67 -9.48 -4.50
CA THR A 121 -0.44 -9.02 -5.88
C THR A 121 0.89 -8.31 -6.09
N TYR A 122 1.33 -7.48 -5.16
CA TYR A 122 2.61 -6.75 -5.24
C TYR A 122 3.57 -7.24 -4.16
N THR A 123 3.76 -8.57 -4.08
CA THR A 123 4.53 -9.21 -3.01
C THR A 123 6.00 -8.81 -3.04
N ASN A 124 6.51 -8.43 -4.21
CA ASN A 124 7.86 -7.87 -4.40
C ASN A 124 8.13 -6.61 -3.54
N THR A 125 7.12 -5.79 -3.23
CA THR A 125 7.28 -4.66 -2.29
C THR A 125 7.65 -5.14 -0.88
N GLY A 126 6.99 -6.21 -0.41
CA GLY A 126 7.32 -6.83 0.87
C GLY A 126 8.67 -7.54 0.86
N ASP A 127 8.98 -8.25 -0.24
CA ASP A 127 10.26 -8.93 -0.44
C ASP A 127 11.41 -7.91 -0.41
N ALA A 128 11.25 -6.77 -1.07
CA ALA A 128 12.19 -5.65 -1.07
C ALA A 128 12.39 -5.06 0.35
N LEU A 129 11.28 -4.87 1.10
CA LEU A 129 11.38 -4.35 2.46
C LEU A 129 12.16 -5.30 3.37
N VAL A 130 11.92 -6.62 3.27
CA VAL A 130 12.69 -7.63 4.03
C VAL A 130 14.17 -7.58 3.67
N LYS A 131 14.54 -7.40 2.38
CA LYS A 131 15.93 -7.25 1.95
C LYS A 131 16.59 -6.04 2.59
N ILE A 132 15.94 -4.88 2.55
CA ILE A 132 16.44 -3.62 3.15
C ILE A 132 16.70 -3.82 4.66
N LEU A 133 15.72 -4.36 5.39
CA LEU A 133 15.84 -4.55 6.84
C LEU A 133 16.93 -5.54 7.21
N LYS A 134 17.16 -6.57 6.39
CA LYS A 134 18.31 -7.49 6.56
C LYS A 134 19.65 -6.81 6.34
N LYS A 135 19.78 -5.95 5.32
CA LYS A 135 21.01 -5.17 5.08
C LYS A 135 21.26 -4.17 6.21
N LEU A 136 20.22 -3.70 6.89
CA LEU A 136 20.29 -2.85 8.09
C LEU A 136 20.50 -3.65 9.40
N GLU A 137 20.64 -4.96 9.32
CA GLU A 137 20.85 -5.86 10.46
C GLU A 137 19.77 -5.75 11.56
N LEU A 138 18.51 -5.57 11.15
CA LEU A 138 17.38 -5.47 12.05
C LEU A 138 16.68 -6.83 12.24
N ASP A 139 16.24 -7.10 13.47
CA ASP A 139 15.30 -8.19 13.72
C ASP A 139 13.93 -7.84 13.14
N ILE A 140 13.33 -8.75 12.39
CA ILE A 140 12.08 -8.51 11.66
C ILE A 140 10.98 -9.41 12.22
N MET A 141 9.87 -8.82 12.62
CA MET A 141 8.65 -9.53 12.92
C MET A 141 7.67 -9.41 11.73
N ILE A 142 7.10 -10.52 11.31
CA ILE A 142 6.02 -10.57 10.31
C ILE A 142 4.77 -11.14 10.99
N PRO A 143 3.89 -10.27 11.51
CA PRO A 143 2.70 -10.71 12.26
C PRO A 143 1.76 -11.53 11.39
N LYS A 144 1.67 -12.83 11.65
CA LYS A 144 0.98 -13.80 10.77
C LYS A 144 -0.54 -13.69 10.75
N LYS A 145 -1.14 -13.15 11.80
CA LYS A 145 -2.60 -13.03 11.92
C LYS A 145 -3.13 -11.63 11.56
N GLN A 146 -2.26 -10.74 11.01
CA GLN A 146 -2.72 -9.45 10.53
C GLN A 146 -3.80 -9.61 9.45
N LEU A 147 -4.88 -8.82 9.56
CA LEU A 147 -5.97 -8.74 8.59
C LEU A 147 -5.82 -7.49 7.74
N CYS A 148 -6.71 -7.28 6.77
CA CYS A 148 -6.78 -6.01 6.04
C CYS A 148 -6.97 -4.83 7.00
N CYS A 149 -6.38 -3.66 6.67
CA CYS A 149 -6.57 -2.44 7.47
C CYS A 149 -8.02 -1.93 7.51
N GLY A 150 -8.87 -2.37 6.58
CA GLY A 150 -10.26 -1.97 6.48
C GLY A 150 -10.56 -0.84 5.49
N ALA A 151 -9.54 -0.19 4.92
CA ALA A 151 -9.74 0.96 4.01
C ALA A 151 -10.72 0.72 2.85
N PRO A 152 -10.72 -0.43 2.13
CA PRO A 152 -11.69 -0.68 1.08
C PRO A 152 -13.14 -0.69 1.58
N ALA A 153 -13.38 -1.18 2.79
CA ALA A 153 -14.69 -1.20 3.42
C ALA A 153 -15.08 0.19 3.95
N TYR A 154 -14.14 0.91 4.56
CA TYR A 154 -14.32 2.26 5.08
C TYR A 154 -14.80 3.22 3.99
N PHE A 155 -14.04 3.33 2.90
CA PHE A 155 -14.40 4.19 1.75
C PHE A 155 -15.62 3.72 0.95
N THR A 156 -16.20 2.57 1.29
CA THR A 156 -17.47 2.08 0.69
C THR A 156 -18.65 2.26 1.64
N GLY A 157 -18.42 2.61 2.92
CA GLY A 157 -19.44 2.71 3.96
C GLY A 157 -19.83 1.36 4.58
N ALA A 158 -19.04 0.30 4.37
CA ALA A 158 -19.28 -1.04 4.94
C ALA A 158 -18.74 -1.12 6.38
N PHE A 159 -19.27 -0.31 7.28
CA PHE A 159 -18.73 -0.08 8.62
C PHE A 159 -18.71 -1.33 9.50
N ASP A 160 -19.66 -2.27 9.36
CA ASP A 160 -19.60 -3.55 10.07
C ASP A 160 -18.32 -4.34 9.74
N THR A 161 -17.82 -4.21 8.50
CA THR A 161 -16.57 -4.84 8.10
C THR A 161 -15.36 -4.08 8.65
N VAL A 162 -15.44 -2.75 8.71
CA VAL A 162 -14.38 -1.92 9.32
C VAL A 162 -14.25 -2.25 10.79
N ASP A 163 -15.39 -2.26 11.52
CA ASP A 163 -15.43 -2.58 12.94
C ASP A 163 -14.76 -3.92 13.24
N TYR A 164 -15.14 -4.96 12.49
CA TYR A 164 -14.56 -6.28 12.65
C TYR A 164 -13.04 -6.28 12.40
N LEU A 165 -12.59 -5.70 11.28
CA LEU A 165 -11.18 -5.74 10.88
C LEU A 165 -10.30 -4.90 11.80
N ALA A 166 -10.74 -3.69 12.17
CA ALA A 166 -10.00 -2.80 13.05
C ALA A 166 -9.88 -3.41 14.46
N LYS A 167 -10.98 -3.86 15.05
CA LYS A 167 -10.97 -4.47 16.39
C LYS A 167 -10.09 -5.72 16.44
N LYS A 168 -10.18 -6.61 15.44
CA LYS A 168 -9.35 -7.81 15.38
C LYS A 168 -7.86 -7.51 15.19
N ASN A 169 -7.51 -6.50 14.42
CA ASN A 169 -6.12 -6.06 14.30
C ASN A 169 -5.63 -5.41 15.59
N ILE A 170 -6.43 -4.55 16.24
CA ILE A 170 -6.07 -3.91 17.52
C ILE A 170 -5.81 -4.99 18.58
N GLU A 171 -6.76 -5.92 18.80
CA GLU A 171 -6.60 -7.04 19.73
C GLU A 171 -5.32 -7.84 19.45
N TYR A 172 -5.03 -8.09 18.19
CA TYR A 172 -3.84 -8.86 17.81
C TYR A 172 -2.56 -8.05 17.96
N PHE A 173 -2.53 -6.77 17.64
CA PHE A 173 -1.35 -5.91 17.78
C PHE A 173 -0.94 -5.78 19.25
N GLU A 174 -1.89 -5.63 20.15
CA GLU A 174 -1.64 -5.52 21.59
C GLU A 174 -0.93 -6.74 22.17
N THR A 175 -1.02 -7.92 21.52
CA THR A 175 -0.33 -9.13 22.00
C THR A 175 1.19 -9.10 21.80
N TRP A 176 1.71 -8.17 20.95
CA TRP A 176 3.13 -8.16 20.58
C TRP A 176 3.72 -6.76 20.31
N ILE A 177 2.91 -5.69 20.27
CA ILE A 177 3.39 -4.34 19.87
C ILE A 177 4.49 -3.81 20.77
N ASP A 178 4.55 -4.23 22.02
CA ASP A 178 5.58 -3.83 22.98
C ASP A 178 6.93 -4.54 22.76
N GLU A 179 6.96 -5.59 21.93
CA GLU A 179 8.19 -6.29 21.54
C GLU A 179 8.96 -5.60 20.42
N VAL A 180 8.38 -4.59 19.74
CA VAL A 180 8.97 -3.93 18.58
C VAL A 180 9.09 -2.43 18.77
N ASP A 181 10.06 -1.82 18.09
CA ASP A 181 10.27 -0.36 18.12
C ASP A 181 9.22 0.34 17.22
N ALA A 182 8.92 -0.27 16.10
CA ALA A 182 7.98 0.28 15.11
C ALA A 182 7.25 -0.82 14.35
N VAL A 183 6.07 -0.48 13.86
CA VAL A 183 5.35 -1.20 12.79
C VAL A 183 5.48 -0.38 11.52
N ILE A 184 6.21 -0.89 10.54
CA ILE A 184 6.46 -0.20 9.28
C ILE A 184 5.55 -0.73 8.18
N ILE A 185 4.99 0.17 7.40
CA ILE A 185 3.95 -0.11 6.42
C ILE A 185 4.37 0.49 5.07
N PRO A 186 4.66 -0.33 4.03
CA PRO A 186 5.06 0.18 2.71
C PRO A 186 3.86 0.60 1.85
N GLU A 187 2.73 0.94 2.48
CA GLU A 187 1.45 1.24 1.85
C GLU A 187 0.77 2.44 2.52
N ALA A 188 0.77 3.58 1.84
CA ALA A 188 0.25 4.83 2.38
C ALA A 188 -1.20 4.74 2.87
N THR A 189 -2.08 4.05 2.11
CA THR A 189 -3.50 3.91 2.50
C THR A 189 -3.65 3.06 3.76
N CYS A 190 -2.89 1.97 3.88
CA CYS A 190 -2.94 1.13 5.09
C CYS A 190 -2.37 1.86 6.31
N SER A 191 -1.27 2.59 6.12
CA SER A 191 -0.65 3.37 7.18
C SER A 191 -1.57 4.48 7.69
N ALA A 192 -2.19 5.26 6.79
CA ALA A 192 -3.15 6.30 7.16
C ALA A 192 -4.36 5.71 7.88
N MET A 193 -4.93 4.62 7.34
CA MET A 193 -6.09 3.95 7.95
C MET A 193 -5.84 3.52 9.39
N ILE A 194 -4.68 2.91 9.67
CA ILE A 194 -4.35 2.43 11.02
C ILE A 194 -3.97 3.60 11.93
N LYS A 195 -3.24 4.59 11.40
CA LYS A 195 -2.67 5.68 12.18
C LYS A 195 -3.67 6.78 12.53
N GLN A 196 -4.64 7.04 11.64
CA GLN A 196 -5.56 8.18 11.76
C GLN A 196 -7.04 7.78 11.63
N ASP A 197 -7.40 7.02 10.56
CA ASP A 197 -8.81 6.76 10.27
C ASP A 197 -9.46 5.84 11.33
N TRP A 198 -8.71 4.92 11.96
CA TRP A 198 -9.25 4.12 13.07
C TRP A 198 -9.62 4.99 14.28
N GLU A 199 -8.81 5.99 14.62
CA GLU A 199 -9.14 6.94 15.69
C GLU A 199 -10.44 7.70 15.37
N HIS A 200 -10.56 8.18 14.12
CA HIS A 200 -11.76 8.89 13.67
C HIS A 200 -12.98 7.96 13.62
N TYR A 201 -12.80 6.75 13.12
CA TYR A 201 -13.85 5.73 13.04
C TYR A 201 -14.44 5.40 14.40
N PHE A 202 -13.59 5.29 15.43
CA PHE A 202 -14.01 4.99 16.80
C PHE A 202 -14.39 6.23 17.64
N HIS A 203 -14.75 7.35 17.00
CA HIS A 203 -15.06 8.60 17.72
C HIS A 203 -16.20 8.45 18.77
N ASP A 204 -17.15 7.58 18.52
CA ASP A 204 -18.29 7.23 19.40
C ASP A 204 -18.04 5.99 20.27
N GLN A 205 -16.84 5.39 20.20
CA GLN A 205 -16.43 4.21 20.97
C GLN A 205 -15.13 4.49 21.76
N PRO A 206 -15.19 5.24 22.88
CA PRO A 206 -14.00 5.77 23.57
C PRO A 206 -12.95 4.71 23.90
N GLN A 207 -13.38 3.53 24.34
CA GLN A 207 -12.48 2.42 24.68
C GLN A 207 -11.64 1.95 23.47
N TRP A 208 -12.25 1.85 22.28
CA TRP A 208 -11.54 1.45 21.06
C TRP A 208 -10.71 2.59 20.50
N LYS A 209 -11.18 3.82 20.61
CA LYS A 209 -10.44 5.01 20.23
C LYS A 209 -9.12 5.11 20.99
N GLU A 210 -9.14 4.97 22.33
CA GLU A 210 -7.93 5.02 23.15
C GLU A 210 -6.90 3.95 22.73
N ARG A 211 -7.36 2.72 22.49
CA ARG A 211 -6.50 1.62 22.03
C ARG A 211 -5.91 1.91 20.65
N ALA A 212 -6.70 2.42 19.71
CA ALA A 212 -6.22 2.83 18.37
C ALA A 212 -5.16 3.94 18.47
N VAL A 213 -5.40 4.97 19.28
CA VAL A 213 -4.43 6.07 19.54
C VAL A 213 -3.15 5.56 20.17
N LYS A 214 -3.21 4.61 21.12
CA LYS A 214 -2.01 4.01 21.69
C LYS A 214 -1.18 3.29 20.62
N LEU A 215 -1.80 2.51 19.77
CA LEU A 215 -1.13 1.77 18.69
C LEU A 215 -0.54 2.71 17.63
N SER A 216 -1.24 3.79 17.27
CA SER A 216 -0.84 4.72 16.21
C SER A 216 0.54 5.36 16.44
N LYS A 217 1.00 5.43 17.70
CA LYS A 217 2.31 5.98 18.08
C LYS A 217 3.47 5.15 17.53
N LYS A 218 3.27 3.84 17.31
CA LYS A 218 4.28 2.93 16.74
C LYS A 218 4.07 2.63 15.24
N ILE A 219 3.09 3.25 14.59
CA ILE A 219 2.77 3.03 13.17
C ILE A 219 3.47 4.07 12.30
N PHE A 220 4.25 3.63 11.32
CA PHE A 220 4.99 4.49 10.40
C PHE A 220 4.91 4.01 8.96
N MET A 221 4.89 4.94 8.00
CA MET A 221 5.22 4.62 6.62
C MET A 221 6.67 4.14 6.53
N ALA A 222 6.92 3.14 5.70
CA ALA A 222 8.23 2.49 5.62
C ALA A 222 9.34 3.48 5.25
N THR A 223 9.18 4.31 4.22
CA THR A 223 10.20 5.28 3.80
C THR A 223 10.48 6.32 4.88
N LYS A 224 9.46 6.79 5.60
CA LYS A 224 9.63 7.76 6.69
C LYS A 224 10.44 7.19 7.83
N TRP A 225 10.12 5.97 8.25
CA TRP A 225 10.84 5.33 9.36
C TRP A 225 12.28 5.01 8.96
N LEU A 226 12.47 4.46 7.77
CA LEU A 226 13.78 4.08 7.24
C LEU A 226 14.72 5.28 7.13
N GLU A 227 14.26 6.43 6.63
CA GLU A 227 15.09 7.63 6.54
C GLU A 227 15.45 8.22 7.91
N ASN A 228 14.46 8.31 8.81
CA ASN A 228 14.62 9.07 10.04
C ASN A 228 15.17 8.25 11.21
N SER A 229 15.08 6.91 11.16
CA SER A 229 15.40 6.03 12.29
C SER A 229 16.49 5.01 11.99
N THR A 230 17.07 5.02 10.79
CA THR A 230 18.14 4.08 10.39
C THR A 230 19.25 4.79 9.61
N ASP A 231 20.37 4.08 9.43
CA ASP A 231 21.48 4.56 8.60
C ASP A 231 21.33 4.26 7.10
N LEU A 232 20.11 3.96 6.64
CA LEU A 232 19.83 3.57 5.25
C LEU A 232 20.35 4.57 4.23
N LYS A 233 20.22 5.87 4.51
CA LYS A 233 20.66 6.92 3.58
C LYS A 233 22.18 6.87 3.33
N ASN A 234 22.98 6.69 4.38
CA ASN A 234 24.41 6.54 4.26
C ASN A 234 24.79 5.22 3.58
N LEU A 235 24.07 4.14 3.89
CA LEU A 235 24.25 2.84 3.25
C LEU A 235 24.01 2.94 1.72
N LEU A 236 22.96 3.65 1.29
CA LEU A 236 22.66 3.91 -0.12
C LEU A 236 23.74 4.78 -0.79
N ALA A 237 24.21 5.83 -0.10
CA ALA A 237 25.27 6.69 -0.61
C ALA A 237 26.59 5.93 -0.78
N SER A 238 26.94 5.06 0.17
CA SER A 238 28.17 4.27 0.15
C SER A 238 28.14 3.09 -0.82
N SER A 239 26.97 2.65 -1.30
CA SER A 239 26.87 1.60 -2.33
C SER A 239 27.58 1.96 -3.65
N GLY A 240 27.76 3.25 -3.89
CA GLY A 240 28.38 3.76 -5.12
C GLY A 240 27.55 3.56 -6.38
N LYS A 241 26.40 2.88 -6.30
CA LYS A 241 25.54 2.61 -7.44
C LYS A 241 24.82 3.87 -7.91
N LYS A 242 24.78 4.06 -9.22
CA LYS A 242 23.98 5.10 -9.88
C LYS A 242 23.25 4.45 -11.04
N PHE A 243 21.96 4.75 -11.13
CA PHE A 243 21.11 4.27 -12.21
C PHE A 243 20.80 5.42 -13.17
N ASP A 244 20.87 5.14 -14.46
CA ASP A 244 20.59 6.13 -15.52
C ASP A 244 19.09 6.34 -15.74
N ASP A 245 18.26 5.44 -15.21
CA ASP A 245 16.81 5.57 -15.29
C ASP A 245 16.31 6.82 -14.55
N LEU A 246 15.59 7.69 -15.29
CA LEU A 246 14.89 8.80 -14.68
C LEU A 246 13.66 8.31 -13.92
N VAL A 247 13.56 8.70 -12.68
CA VAL A 247 12.41 8.40 -11.82
C VAL A 247 11.58 9.65 -11.59
N THR A 248 10.27 9.58 -11.81
CA THR A 248 9.33 10.62 -11.36
C THR A 248 8.53 10.12 -10.17
N TYR A 249 8.20 11.00 -9.22
CA TYR A 249 7.51 10.61 -7.99
C TYR A 249 6.10 11.22 -7.92
N HIS A 250 5.11 10.38 -7.65
CA HIS A 250 3.75 10.80 -7.32
C HIS A 250 3.55 10.82 -5.82
N ASP A 251 3.01 11.92 -5.28
CA ASP A 251 2.66 12.06 -3.86
C ASP A 251 1.29 11.42 -3.57
N PRO A 252 1.21 10.24 -2.95
CA PRO A 252 -0.07 9.67 -2.55
C PRO A 252 -0.77 10.58 -1.53
N CYS A 253 -2.07 10.81 -1.69
CA CYS A 253 -2.82 11.67 -0.77
C CYS A 253 -2.75 11.19 0.68
N HIS A 254 -2.82 9.87 0.91
CA HIS A 254 -2.69 9.29 2.24
C HIS A 254 -1.26 9.37 2.83
N ALA A 255 -0.25 9.56 2.00
CA ALA A 255 1.11 9.84 2.46
C ALA A 255 1.27 11.32 2.78
N LYS A 256 1.11 12.18 1.76
CA LYS A 256 1.45 13.60 1.88
C LYS A 256 0.44 14.38 2.70
N LYS A 257 -0.85 14.30 2.36
CA LYS A 257 -1.87 15.13 3.01
C LYS A 257 -2.20 14.66 4.41
N MET A 258 -2.27 13.35 4.64
CA MET A 258 -2.63 12.81 5.94
C MET A 258 -1.41 12.66 6.86
N GLN A 259 -0.25 12.21 6.36
CA GLN A 259 0.89 11.84 7.22
C GLN A 259 2.12 12.73 7.06
N GLY A 260 2.08 13.72 6.16
CA GLY A 260 3.20 14.64 5.89
C GLY A 260 4.42 13.95 5.26
N VAL A 261 4.26 12.76 4.67
CA VAL A 261 5.34 11.97 4.05
C VAL A 261 5.41 12.25 2.56
N TRP A 262 6.50 12.88 2.12
CA TRP A 262 6.72 13.23 0.71
C TRP A 262 8.18 13.50 0.37
N GLN A 263 8.98 13.99 1.32
CA GLN A 263 10.40 14.22 1.15
C GLN A 263 11.22 12.96 1.38
N GLU A 264 10.85 12.16 2.36
CA GLU A 264 11.60 11.00 2.81
C GLU A 264 11.85 9.99 1.66
N PRO A 265 10.83 9.58 0.87
CA PRO A 265 11.10 8.71 -0.27
C PRO A 265 12.02 9.36 -1.33
N ARG A 266 11.89 10.69 -1.54
CA ARG A 266 12.75 11.41 -2.47
C ARG A 266 14.20 11.48 -1.99
N ASN A 267 14.41 11.72 -0.70
CA ASN A 267 15.75 11.79 -0.12
C ASN A 267 16.50 10.46 -0.22
N LEU A 268 15.79 9.35 -0.02
CA LEU A 268 16.34 8.01 -0.19
C LEU A 268 16.64 7.72 -1.67
N LEU A 269 15.70 7.95 -2.57
CA LEU A 269 15.84 7.67 -3.99
C LEU A 269 16.97 8.48 -4.65
N LYS A 270 17.14 9.76 -4.28
CA LYS A 270 18.19 10.64 -4.83
C LYS A 270 19.62 10.14 -4.56
N GLN A 271 19.80 9.19 -3.64
CA GLN A 271 21.12 8.62 -3.39
C GLN A 271 21.63 7.84 -4.63
N ASN A 272 20.72 7.22 -5.40
CA ASN A 272 21.09 6.28 -6.46
C ASN A 272 20.41 6.58 -7.81
N TYR A 273 19.29 7.34 -7.83
CA TYR A 273 18.51 7.65 -9.02
C TYR A 273 18.44 9.15 -9.33
N VAL A 274 18.26 9.49 -10.59
CA VAL A 274 17.96 10.86 -11.03
C VAL A 274 16.46 11.09 -10.96
N LEU A 275 16.03 12.02 -10.07
CA LEU A 275 14.61 12.35 -9.94
C LEU A 275 14.25 13.53 -10.86
N LYS A 276 13.18 13.34 -11.64
CA LYS A 276 12.55 14.37 -12.45
C LYS A 276 11.11 14.56 -11.97
N GLU A 277 10.85 15.69 -11.31
CA GLU A 277 9.51 15.99 -10.79
C GLU A 277 8.52 16.25 -11.94
N MET A 278 7.30 15.75 -11.77
CA MET A 278 6.19 16.10 -12.65
C MET A 278 5.61 17.48 -12.26
N SER A 279 4.88 18.13 -13.17
CA SER A 279 4.33 19.49 -12.96
C SER A 279 3.44 19.62 -11.72
N ASP A 280 2.70 18.56 -11.36
CA ASP A 280 1.92 18.48 -10.12
C ASP A 280 1.95 17.03 -9.58
N SER A 281 2.96 16.74 -8.75
CA SER A 281 3.10 15.44 -8.08
C SER A 281 1.95 15.14 -7.11
N ASN A 282 1.33 16.19 -6.55
CA ASN A 282 0.27 16.12 -5.54
C ASN A 282 -1.13 15.94 -6.14
N ARG A 283 -1.31 16.07 -7.47
CA ARG A 283 -2.60 15.81 -8.13
C ARG A 283 -3.01 14.36 -7.91
N CYS A 284 -4.27 14.16 -7.53
CA CYS A 284 -4.83 12.82 -7.29
C CYS A 284 -4.62 11.88 -8.48
N CYS A 285 -4.30 10.61 -8.20
CA CYS A 285 -4.16 9.58 -9.24
C CYS A 285 -5.49 9.18 -9.89
N GLY A 286 -6.63 9.48 -9.25
CA GLY A 286 -7.97 9.14 -9.75
C GLY A 286 -8.49 7.77 -9.33
N PHE A 287 -7.85 7.08 -8.36
CA PHE A 287 -8.31 5.75 -7.92
C PHE A 287 -9.74 5.78 -7.35
N GLY A 288 -10.00 6.65 -6.38
CA GLY A 288 -11.35 6.90 -5.83
C GLY A 288 -12.02 5.76 -5.07
N GLY A 289 -11.29 4.68 -4.75
CA GLY A 289 -11.80 3.53 -4.01
C GLY A 289 -12.56 2.51 -4.85
N VAL A 290 -13.08 1.46 -4.20
CA VAL A 290 -13.70 0.30 -4.86
C VAL A 290 -14.89 0.72 -5.73
N THR A 291 -15.76 1.61 -5.24
CA THR A 291 -16.95 2.07 -5.99
C THR A 291 -16.57 2.77 -7.29
N MET A 292 -15.57 3.67 -7.26
CA MET A 292 -15.09 4.34 -8.47
C MET A 292 -14.51 3.33 -9.46
N GLN A 293 -13.81 2.33 -8.96
CA GLN A 293 -13.16 1.32 -9.79
C GLN A 293 -14.14 0.31 -10.41
N THR A 294 -15.30 0.10 -9.82
CA THR A 294 -16.27 -0.91 -10.29
C THR A 294 -17.49 -0.30 -10.95
N GLU A 295 -18.08 0.74 -10.40
CA GLU A 295 -19.36 1.30 -10.82
C GLU A 295 -19.21 2.62 -11.59
N LYS A 296 -18.13 3.37 -11.33
CA LYS A 296 -17.89 4.71 -11.87
C LYS A 296 -16.53 4.81 -12.57
N TYR A 297 -16.15 3.74 -13.27
CA TYR A 297 -14.82 3.62 -13.88
C TYR A 297 -14.49 4.74 -14.87
N ASP A 298 -15.47 5.28 -15.60
CA ASP A 298 -15.25 6.39 -16.53
C ASP A 298 -14.80 7.68 -15.81
N PHE A 299 -15.32 7.96 -14.61
CA PHE A 299 -14.80 9.05 -13.78
C PHE A 299 -13.36 8.80 -13.32
N SER A 300 -13.04 7.56 -12.95
CA SER A 300 -11.68 7.18 -12.58
C SER A 300 -10.70 7.36 -13.76
N LYS A 301 -11.10 6.98 -14.98
CA LYS A 301 -10.33 7.22 -16.21
C LYS A 301 -10.08 8.70 -16.44
N ALA A 302 -11.16 9.51 -16.41
CA ALA A 302 -11.07 10.95 -16.60
C ALA A 302 -10.17 11.64 -15.57
N ALA A 303 -10.26 11.23 -14.29
CA ALA A 303 -9.43 11.76 -13.22
C ALA A 303 -7.95 11.35 -13.34
N GLY A 304 -7.68 10.16 -13.87
CA GLY A 304 -6.32 9.62 -14.03
C GLY A 304 -5.60 10.12 -15.29
N ALA A 305 -6.32 10.52 -16.34
CA ALA A 305 -5.72 10.92 -17.60
C ALA A 305 -4.71 12.09 -17.49
N PRO A 306 -4.98 13.18 -16.74
CA PRO A 306 -3.99 14.25 -16.53
C PRO A 306 -2.72 13.76 -15.84
N LYS A 307 -2.82 12.78 -14.92
CA LYS A 307 -1.64 12.22 -14.24
C LYS A 307 -0.75 11.47 -15.23
N ALA A 308 -1.31 10.69 -16.14
CA ALA A 308 -0.54 10.02 -17.20
C ALA A 308 0.15 11.03 -18.14
N ALA A 309 -0.50 12.14 -18.47
CA ALA A 309 0.09 13.22 -19.26
C ALA A 309 1.30 13.85 -18.55
N MET A 310 1.17 14.19 -17.27
CA MET A 310 2.26 14.75 -16.47
C MET A 310 3.45 13.80 -16.36
N ILE A 311 3.20 12.49 -16.19
CA ILE A 311 4.26 11.48 -16.15
C ILE A 311 4.98 11.42 -17.51
N ARG A 312 4.25 11.38 -18.63
CA ARG A 312 4.82 11.39 -19.98
C ARG A 312 5.73 12.61 -20.23
N GLU A 313 5.32 13.79 -19.77
CA GLU A 313 6.10 15.03 -19.93
C GLU A 313 7.45 14.99 -19.21
N THR A 314 7.61 14.21 -18.17
CA THR A 314 8.88 14.04 -17.47
C THR A 314 9.92 13.27 -18.27
N LYS A 315 9.49 12.45 -19.25
CA LYS A 315 10.31 11.48 -19.99
C LYS A 315 10.97 10.43 -19.09
N ALA A 316 10.46 10.26 -17.86
CA ALA A 316 10.97 9.25 -16.94
C ALA A 316 10.62 7.83 -17.42
N GLN A 317 11.50 6.88 -17.17
CA GLN A 317 11.29 5.46 -17.41
C GLN A 317 10.49 4.81 -16.28
N ILE A 318 10.57 5.41 -15.10
CA ILE A 318 9.92 4.89 -13.88
C ILE A 318 9.08 5.97 -13.23
N VAL A 319 7.85 5.62 -12.85
CA VAL A 319 7.05 6.39 -11.89
C VAL A 319 7.00 5.65 -10.56
N SER A 320 7.21 6.37 -9.47
CA SER A 320 7.25 5.79 -8.14
C SER A 320 6.22 6.43 -7.20
N ALA A 321 5.64 5.61 -6.33
CA ALA A 321 4.81 6.04 -5.19
C ALA A 321 4.64 4.90 -4.19
N GLU A 322 4.53 5.23 -2.90
CA GLU A 322 4.38 4.26 -1.81
C GLU A 322 2.88 3.96 -1.55
N CYS A 323 2.16 3.49 -2.58
CA CYS A 323 0.72 3.21 -2.49
C CYS A 323 0.25 2.28 -3.60
N SER A 324 -0.26 1.10 -3.27
CA SER A 324 -0.79 0.12 -4.22
C SER A 324 -2.04 0.60 -4.97
N ALA A 325 -2.89 1.40 -4.33
CA ALA A 325 -4.06 1.99 -5.00
C ALA A 325 -3.63 2.97 -6.10
N CYS A 326 -2.61 3.82 -5.82
CA CYS A 326 -2.02 4.68 -6.83
C CYS A 326 -1.32 3.88 -7.93
N ARG A 327 -0.57 2.80 -7.56
CA ARG A 327 0.04 1.89 -8.52
C ARG A 327 -0.97 1.36 -9.52
N MET A 328 -2.07 0.79 -9.02
CA MET A 328 -3.14 0.24 -9.86
C MET A 328 -3.71 1.28 -10.82
N GLN A 329 -4.02 2.47 -10.33
CA GLN A 329 -4.64 3.52 -11.13
C GLN A 329 -3.67 4.17 -12.12
N ILE A 330 -2.45 4.46 -11.70
CA ILE A 330 -1.43 5.06 -12.56
C ILE A 330 -1.05 4.09 -13.68
N THR A 331 -0.80 2.81 -13.36
CA THR A 331 -0.53 1.76 -14.37
C THR A 331 -1.65 1.68 -15.40
N ASN A 332 -2.91 1.69 -14.96
CA ASN A 332 -4.05 1.71 -15.86
C ASN A 332 -4.12 3.00 -16.73
N SER A 333 -3.87 4.16 -16.14
CA SER A 333 -3.89 5.44 -16.87
C SER A 333 -2.75 5.54 -17.89
N LEU A 334 -1.56 5.03 -17.57
CA LEU A 334 -0.43 4.95 -18.51
C LEU A 334 -0.73 4.00 -19.67
N TYR A 335 -1.34 2.84 -19.39
CA TYR A 335 -1.79 1.90 -20.42
C TYR A 335 -2.79 2.57 -21.39
N LEU A 336 -3.83 3.22 -20.86
CA LEU A 336 -4.85 3.90 -21.67
C LEU A 336 -4.28 5.06 -22.51
N ALA A 337 -3.26 5.73 -22.01
CA ALA A 337 -2.57 6.83 -22.68
C ALA A 337 -1.45 6.36 -23.61
N ASN A 338 -1.22 5.04 -23.76
CA ASN A 338 -0.12 4.43 -24.49
C ASN A 338 1.25 5.01 -24.10
N VAL A 339 1.50 5.14 -22.79
CA VAL A 339 2.75 5.66 -22.21
C VAL A 339 3.55 4.50 -21.64
N ASP A 340 4.77 4.28 -22.15
CA ASP A 340 5.65 3.19 -21.73
C ASP A 340 6.52 3.61 -20.55
N VAL A 341 5.93 3.66 -19.36
CA VAL A 341 6.59 3.96 -18.09
C VAL A 341 6.23 2.86 -17.09
N GLN A 342 7.22 2.34 -16.39
CA GLN A 342 7.04 1.31 -15.37
C GLN A 342 6.69 1.95 -14.02
N PHE A 343 5.76 1.36 -13.28
CA PHE A 343 5.52 1.74 -11.88
C PHE A 343 6.35 0.85 -10.95
N LYS A 344 7.13 1.47 -10.04
CA LYS A 344 7.82 0.77 -8.94
C LYS A 344 7.56 1.47 -7.60
N ASN A 345 7.34 0.70 -6.54
CA ASN A 345 7.30 1.25 -5.18
C ASN A 345 8.71 1.76 -4.80
N PRO A 346 8.87 2.88 -4.06
CA PRO A 346 10.21 3.36 -3.66
C PRO A 346 11.00 2.31 -2.89
N ILE A 347 10.36 1.45 -2.12
CA ILE A 347 11.00 0.33 -1.41
C ILE A 347 11.64 -0.67 -2.39
N GLU A 348 11.02 -0.91 -3.56
CA GLU A 348 11.58 -1.78 -4.60
C GLU A 348 12.86 -1.17 -5.19
N LEU A 349 12.84 0.12 -5.51
CA LEU A 349 14.01 0.86 -6.05
C LEU A 349 15.15 0.93 -5.03
N ILE A 350 14.85 1.16 -3.78
CA ILE A 350 15.83 1.18 -2.68
C ILE A 350 16.50 -0.20 -2.54
N ALA A 351 15.72 -1.27 -2.59
CA ALA A 351 16.26 -2.62 -2.50
C ALA A 351 17.17 -2.97 -3.71
N GLU A 352 16.81 -2.54 -4.93
CA GLU A 352 17.65 -2.69 -6.13
C GLU A 352 18.99 -1.95 -5.98
N ALA A 353 18.99 -0.78 -5.34
CA ALA A 353 20.22 -0.02 -5.08
C ALA A 353 21.14 -0.68 -4.03
N LEU A 354 20.62 -1.57 -3.21
CA LEU A 354 21.35 -2.33 -2.19
C LEU A 354 21.73 -3.75 -2.63
N GLU A 355 21.34 -4.20 -3.81
CA GLU A 355 21.78 -5.49 -4.36
C GLU A 355 23.28 -5.43 -4.67
N ASP A 356 24.02 -6.51 -4.53
CA ASP A 356 25.47 -6.60 -4.75
C ASP A 356 25.80 -6.55 -6.24
#